data_d3d29015c1f3dbaad66a7a0f92ec8e5c
#
_entry.id   d3d29015c1f3dbaad66a7a0f92ec8e5c
#
_cell.length_a   1.000
_cell.length_b   1.000
_cell.length_c   1.000
_cell.angle_alpha   90.00
_cell.angle_beta   90.00
_cell.angle_gamma   90.00
#
_symmetry.space_group_name_H-M   'P 1'
#
loop_
_entity.id
_entity.type
_entity.pdbx_description
1 polymer ?
#
loop_
_entity_poly.entity_id
_entity_poly.type
_entity_poly.pdbx_seq_one_letter_code
_entity_poly.pdbx_strand_id
1 'polypeptide(L)'
;MSEPIDPGVIELAQRVFGLARAGEAEELAAYVDAGVPVNLTNEKGDTLLILAAYHGHPEAVAALLERGAEPDRANDRGQTALAAAVFKQSADTVRALVAAGADPDAGGPSARATAQFFELPEMAALLDHPAG
;
A
#
# COMPACT_ATOMS: atom_id res chain seq x y z
N MET A 1 -19.78 -21.61 -16.60
CA MET A 1 -19.37 -20.61 -17.59
C MET A 1 -19.34 -19.25 -16.91
N SER A 2 -18.19 -18.63 -16.90
CA SER A 2 -18.06 -17.32 -16.28
C SER A 2 -18.60 -16.23 -17.19
N GLU A 3 -19.28 -15.27 -16.59
CA GLU A 3 -19.76 -14.12 -17.33
C GLU A 3 -18.59 -13.18 -17.64
N PRO A 4 -18.61 -12.53 -18.79
CA PRO A 4 -17.57 -11.54 -19.09
C PRO A 4 -17.64 -10.37 -18.10
N ILE A 5 -16.47 -9.85 -17.75
CA ILE A 5 -16.40 -8.69 -16.86
C ILE A 5 -16.97 -7.48 -17.60
N ASP A 6 -17.88 -6.77 -16.92
CA ASP A 6 -18.47 -5.54 -17.45
C ASP A 6 -17.34 -4.52 -17.72
N PRO A 7 -17.25 -3.96 -18.94
CA PRO A 7 -16.24 -2.93 -19.22
C PRO A 7 -16.26 -1.75 -18.25
N GLY A 8 -17.44 -1.40 -17.71
CA GLY A 8 -17.56 -0.36 -16.71
C GLY A 8 -16.84 -0.69 -15.41
N VAL A 9 -16.83 -1.97 -15.02
CA VAL A 9 -16.09 -2.43 -13.85
C VAL A 9 -14.60 -2.31 -14.07
N ILE A 10 -14.12 -2.66 -15.27
CA ILE A 10 -12.70 -2.53 -15.61
C ILE A 10 -12.27 -1.06 -15.56
N GLU A 11 -13.05 -0.17 -16.14
CA GLU A 11 -12.78 1.27 -16.13
C GLU A 11 -12.74 1.82 -14.71
N LEU A 12 -13.69 1.39 -13.88
CA LEU A 12 -13.72 1.80 -12.47
C LEU A 12 -12.47 1.35 -11.73
N ALA A 13 -12.07 0.08 -11.92
CA ALA A 13 -10.87 -0.45 -11.29
C ALA A 13 -9.63 0.34 -11.71
N GLN A 14 -9.48 0.61 -13.01
CA GLN A 14 -8.35 1.38 -13.51
C GLN A 14 -8.32 2.79 -12.93
N ARG A 15 -9.48 3.41 -12.79
CA ARG A 15 -9.61 4.73 -12.20
C ARG A 15 -9.16 4.72 -10.74
N VAL A 16 -9.62 3.74 -9.99
CA VAL A 16 -9.29 3.62 -8.55
C VAL A 16 -7.79 3.38 -8.37
N PHE A 17 -7.19 2.50 -9.18
CA PHE A 17 -5.74 2.30 -9.13
C PHE A 17 -4.99 3.58 -9.50
N GLY A 18 -5.48 4.34 -10.47
CA GLY A 18 -4.90 5.63 -10.84
C GLY A 18 -4.94 6.64 -9.69
N LEU A 19 -6.04 6.67 -8.95
CA LEU A 19 -6.17 7.55 -7.79
C LEU A 19 -5.17 7.18 -6.68
N ALA A 20 -4.93 5.88 -6.48
CA ALA A 20 -3.94 5.43 -5.52
C ALA A 20 -2.53 5.87 -5.91
N ARG A 21 -2.18 5.73 -7.18
CA ARG A 21 -0.87 6.17 -7.69
C ARG A 21 -0.68 7.68 -7.58
N ALA A 22 -1.76 8.43 -7.78
CA ALA A 22 -1.72 9.90 -7.74
C ALA A 22 -1.84 10.45 -6.32
N GLY A 23 -2.25 9.62 -5.36
CA GLY A 23 -2.41 10.06 -3.98
C GLY A 23 -3.66 10.87 -3.72
N GLU A 24 -4.71 10.68 -4.53
CA GLU A 24 -5.99 11.37 -4.39
C GLU A 24 -6.79 10.75 -3.25
N ALA A 25 -6.40 11.05 -2.02
CA ALA A 25 -6.90 10.38 -0.82
C ALA A 25 -8.42 10.51 -0.63
N GLU A 26 -8.97 11.70 -0.83
CA GLU A 26 -10.40 11.94 -0.63
C GLU A 26 -11.25 11.18 -1.63
N GLU A 27 -10.87 11.24 -2.91
CA GLU A 27 -11.60 10.57 -3.98
C GLU A 27 -11.50 9.06 -3.84
N LEU A 28 -10.29 8.57 -3.54
CA LEU A 28 -10.04 7.16 -3.30
C LEU A 28 -10.89 6.64 -2.14
N ALA A 29 -10.93 7.38 -1.03
CA ALA A 29 -11.74 7.04 0.13
C ALA A 29 -13.23 6.98 -0.23
N ALA A 30 -13.69 7.93 -1.04
CA ALA A 30 -15.10 7.96 -1.45
C ALA A 30 -15.49 6.71 -2.25
N TYR A 31 -14.60 6.24 -3.13
CA TYR A 31 -14.86 5.01 -3.89
C TYR A 31 -14.91 3.78 -2.98
N VAL A 32 -14.01 3.69 -2.02
CA VAL A 32 -14.00 2.57 -1.07
C VAL A 32 -15.28 2.61 -0.21
N ASP A 33 -15.67 3.79 0.26
CA ASP A 33 -16.89 3.96 1.06
C ASP A 33 -18.14 3.61 0.24
N ALA A 34 -18.08 3.78 -1.08
CA ALA A 34 -19.19 3.44 -1.97
C ALA A 34 -19.23 1.95 -2.34
N GLY A 35 -18.28 1.16 -1.87
CA GLY A 35 -18.32 -0.30 -2.05
C GLY A 35 -17.17 -0.91 -2.83
N VAL A 36 -16.21 -0.12 -3.31
CA VAL A 36 -15.02 -0.69 -3.96
C VAL A 36 -14.20 -1.42 -2.90
N PRO A 37 -13.82 -2.69 -3.13
CA PRO A 37 -13.03 -3.43 -2.15
C PRO A 37 -11.70 -2.74 -1.86
N VAL A 38 -11.41 -2.51 -0.59
CA VAL A 38 -10.20 -1.79 -0.18
C VAL A 38 -8.93 -2.59 -0.51
N ASN A 39 -9.04 -3.92 -0.56
CA ASN A 39 -7.90 -4.80 -0.87
C ASN A 39 -7.90 -5.26 -2.33
N LEU A 40 -8.59 -4.54 -3.21
CA LEU A 40 -8.60 -4.82 -4.64
C LEU A 40 -7.17 -4.84 -5.19
N THR A 41 -6.86 -5.83 -6.03
CA THR A 41 -5.54 -5.95 -6.64
C THR A 41 -5.62 -5.83 -8.16
N ASN A 42 -4.54 -5.33 -8.73
CA ASN A 42 -4.39 -5.35 -10.19
C ASN A 42 -3.78 -6.68 -10.64
N GLU A 43 -3.45 -6.79 -11.92
CA GLU A 43 -2.91 -8.00 -12.52
C GLU A 43 -1.53 -8.39 -11.98
N LYS A 44 -0.83 -7.49 -11.33
CA LYS A 44 0.48 -7.74 -10.71
C LYS A 44 0.35 -8.06 -9.22
N GLY A 45 -0.88 -8.13 -8.71
CA GLY A 45 -1.13 -8.34 -7.31
C GLY A 45 -0.93 -7.10 -6.44
N ASP A 46 -0.72 -5.92 -7.05
CA ASP A 46 -0.58 -4.69 -6.28
C ASP A 46 -1.93 -4.27 -5.72
N THR A 47 -1.98 -4.03 -4.41
CA THR A 47 -3.16 -3.46 -3.77
C THR A 47 -3.13 -1.93 -3.92
N LEU A 48 -4.26 -1.31 -3.63
CA LEU A 48 -4.32 0.15 -3.56
C LEU A 48 -3.29 0.68 -2.57
N LEU A 49 -3.15 0.00 -1.44
CA LEU A 49 -2.19 0.38 -0.40
C LEU A 49 -0.74 0.32 -0.91
N ILE A 50 -0.37 -0.75 -1.60
CA ILE A 50 0.97 -0.88 -2.17
C ILE A 50 1.25 0.26 -3.16
N LEU A 51 0.30 0.57 -4.03
CA LEU A 51 0.48 1.64 -5.02
C LEU A 51 0.64 3.00 -4.35
N ALA A 52 -0.20 3.30 -3.36
CA ALA A 52 -0.11 4.56 -2.62
C ALA A 52 1.22 4.67 -1.87
N ALA A 53 1.67 3.58 -1.26
CA ALA A 53 2.94 3.55 -0.52
C ALA A 53 4.14 3.69 -1.47
N TYR A 54 4.12 2.96 -2.58
CA TYR A 54 5.22 3.02 -3.55
C TYR A 54 5.41 4.44 -4.11
N HIS A 55 4.30 5.15 -4.34
CA HIS A 55 4.34 6.51 -4.88
C HIS A 55 4.47 7.59 -3.79
N GLY A 56 4.60 7.19 -2.52
CA GLY A 56 4.91 8.12 -1.44
C GLY A 56 3.75 9.02 -1.01
N HIS A 57 2.55 8.46 -0.88
CA HIS A 57 1.35 9.21 -0.54
C HIS A 57 0.82 8.82 0.86
N PRO A 58 1.34 9.42 1.94
CA PRO A 58 0.94 9.02 3.30
C PRO A 58 -0.53 9.25 3.61
N GLU A 59 -1.16 10.29 3.05
CA GLU A 59 -2.59 10.55 3.29
C GLU A 59 -3.46 9.48 2.66
N ALA A 60 -3.13 9.05 1.44
CA ALA A 60 -3.86 7.97 0.77
C ALA A 60 -3.66 6.64 1.52
N VAL A 61 -2.44 6.38 1.99
CA VAL A 61 -2.14 5.20 2.80
C VAL A 61 -2.99 5.21 4.07
N ALA A 62 -3.02 6.33 4.79
CA ALA A 62 -3.81 6.45 6.02
C ALA A 62 -5.30 6.23 5.75
N ALA A 63 -5.82 6.82 4.68
CA ALA A 63 -7.23 6.67 4.32
C ALA A 63 -7.61 5.21 4.05
N LEU A 64 -6.72 4.48 3.36
CA LEU A 64 -6.94 3.06 3.07
C LEU A 64 -6.86 2.20 4.34
N LEU A 65 -5.89 2.48 5.20
CA LEU A 65 -5.74 1.74 6.46
C LEU A 65 -6.93 1.94 7.37
N GLU A 66 -7.47 3.15 7.44
CA GLU A 66 -8.69 3.45 8.21
C GLU A 66 -9.89 2.64 7.72
N ARG A 67 -9.87 2.21 6.47
CA ARG A 67 -10.95 1.45 5.83
C ARG A 67 -10.68 -0.03 5.76
N GLY A 68 -9.69 -0.51 6.51
CA GLY A 68 -9.42 -1.93 6.65
C GLY A 68 -8.44 -2.52 5.64
N ALA A 69 -7.63 -1.70 4.98
CA ALA A 69 -6.59 -2.23 4.10
C ALA A 69 -5.64 -3.13 4.89
N GLU A 70 -5.30 -4.28 4.31
CA GLU A 70 -4.39 -5.24 4.92
C GLU A 70 -2.95 -4.77 4.74
N PRO A 71 -2.26 -4.38 5.83
CA PRO A 71 -0.93 -3.77 5.68
C PRO A 71 0.16 -4.73 5.22
N ASP A 72 0.00 -6.02 5.48
CA ASP A 72 1.06 -7.00 5.19
C ASP A 72 0.87 -7.78 3.89
N ARG A 73 -0.17 -7.46 3.13
CA ARG A 73 -0.43 -8.16 1.88
C ARG A 73 0.65 -7.83 0.85
N ALA A 74 1.26 -8.87 0.27
CA ALA A 74 2.31 -8.72 -0.73
C ALA A 74 1.74 -8.86 -2.14
N ASN A 75 2.39 -8.20 -3.11
CA ASN A 75 2.08 -8.40 -4.52
C ASN A 75 2.73 -9.69 -5.04
N ASP A 76 2.61 -9.94 -6.35
CA ASP A 76 3.15 -11.15 -6.97
C ASP A 76 4.67 -11.26 -6.87
N ARG A 77 5.37 -10.15 -6.61
CA ARG A 77 6.82 -10.13 -6.41
C ARG A 77 7.21 -10.23 -4.93
N GLY A 78 6.24 -10.43 -4.05
CA GLY A 78 6.49 -10.50 -2.62
C GLY A 78 6.68 -9.16 -1.93
N GLN A 79 6.40 -8.04 -2.62
CA GLN A 79 6.59 -6.70 -2.05
C GLN A 79 5.36 -6.28 -1.25
N THR A 80 5.57 -5.84 -0.01
CA THR A 80 4.52 -5.26 0.83
C THR A 80 4.53 -3.74 0.69
N ALA A 81 3.46 -3.10 1.17
CA ALA A 81 3.39 -1.64 1.21
C ALA A 81 4.53 -1.06 2.04
N LEU A 82 4.86 -1.67 3.18
CA LEU A 82 5.93 -1.19 4.04
C LEU A 82 7.29 -1.27 3.35
N ALA A 83 7.57 -2.39 2.67
CA ALA A 83 8.83 -2.55 1.92
C ALA A 83 8.92 -1.49 0.81
N ALA A 84 7.81 -1.21 0.12
CA ALA A 84 7.77 -0.18 -0.92
C ALA A 84 8.08 1.21 -0.34
N ALA A 85 7.48 1.54 0.81
CA ALA A 85 7.69 2.82 1.47
C ALA A 85 9.14 2.99 1.93
N VAL A 86 9.74 1.92 2.45
CA VAL A 86 11.15 1.92 2.85
C VAL A 86 12.06 2.14 1.64
N PHE A 87 11.80 1.41 0.56
CA PHE A 87 12.57 1.56 -0.67
C PHE A 87 12.53 2.99 -1.19
N LYS A 88 11.36 3.61 -1.13
CA LYS A 88 11.17 5.00 -1.59
C LYS A 88 11.60 6.02 -0.54
N GLN A 89 11.99 5.57 0.64
CA GLN A 89 12.42 6.42 1.75
C GLN A 89 11.36 7.46 2.16
N SER A 90 10.10 7.04 2.11
CA SER A 90 8.98 7.89 2.49
C SER A 90 8.70 7.72 3.99
N ALA A 91 9.34 8.53 4.82
CA ALA A 91 9.26 8.40 6.27
C ALA A 91 7.83 8.47 6.81
N ASP A 92 7.05 9.42 6.33
CA ASP A 92 5.66 9.58 6.79
C ASP A 92 4.79 8.37 6.44
N THR A 93 5.03 7.78 5.26
CA THR A 93 4.32 6.57 4.83
C THR A 93 4.73 5.38 5.70
N VAL A 94 6.03 5.24 5.98
CA VAL A 94 6.55 4.20 6.87
C VAL A 94 5.90 4.33 8.25
N ARG A 95 5.85 5.54 8.81
CA ARG A 95 5.24 5.77 10.12
C ARG A 95 3.77 5.37 10.14
N ALA A 96 3.02 5.74 9.09
CA ALA A 96 1.60 5.40 9.00
C ALA A 96 1.38 3.88 8.99
N LEU A 97 2.19 3.17 8.21
CA LEU A 97 2.09 1.71 8.11
C LEU A 97 2.50 1.01 9.40
N VAL A 98 3.59 1.45 10.03
CA VAL A 98 4.04 0.87 11.30
C VAL A 98 3.01 1.12 12.39
N ALA A 99 2.42 2.31 12.44
CA ALA A 99 1.37 2.65 13.41
C ALA A 99 0.13 1.76 13.23
N ALA A 100 -0.13 1.30 12.01
CA ALA A 100 -1.25 0.41 11.71
C ALA A 100 -0.92 -1.07 11.95
N GLY A 101 0.28 -1.38 12.43
CA GLY A 101 0.67 -2.74 12.75
C GLY A 101 1.35 -3.51 11.62
N ALA A 102 1.83 -2.83 10.57
CA ALA A 102 2.55 -3.50 9.49
C ALA A 102 3.77 -4.23 10.04
N ASP A 103 3.97 -5.46 9.57
CA ASP A 103 5.07 -6.31 10.00
C ASP A 103 6.32 -6.00 9.17
N PRO A 104 7.40 -5.51 9.80
CA PRO A 104 8.63 -5.18 9.05
C PRO A 104 9.34 -6.39 8.46
N ASP A 105 8.97 -7.59 8.87
CA ASP A 105 9.58 -8.83 8.40
C ASP A 105 8.70 -9.58 7.37
N ALA A 106 7.54 -9.03 7.03
CA ALA A 106 6.65 -9.62 6.03
C ALA A 106 7.17 -9.39 4.62
N GLY A 107 6.88 -10.34 3.74
CA GLY A 107 7.27 -10.27 2.32
C GLY A 107 8.69 -10.71 2.06
N GLY A 108 9.04 -10.69 0.79
CA GLY A 108 10.38 -11.09 0.38
C GLY A 108 10.84 -10.35 -0.88
N PRO A 109 11.78 -9.37 -0.75
CA PRO A 109 12.41 -8.95 0.50
C PRO A 109 11.50 -8.13 1.40
N SER A 110 11.69 -8.28 2.71
CA SER A 110 10.92 -7.54 3.68
C SER A 110 11.36 -6.07 3.76
N ALA A 111 10.59 -5.26 4.47
CA ALA A 111 10.96 -3.87 4.73
C ALA A 111 12.30 -3.79 5.46
N ARG A 112 12.49 -4.64 6.49
CA ARG A 112 13.74 -4.69 7.25
C ARG A 112 14.91 -5.08 6.36
N ALA A 113 14.75 -6.11 5.53
CA ALA A 113 15.79 -6.54 4.59
C ALA A 113 16.12 -5.45 3.58
N THR A 114 15.11 -4.73 3.10
CA THR A 114 15.28 -3.61 2.18
C THR A 114 16.12 -2.49 2.81
N ALA A 115 15.80 -2.12 4.06
CA ALA A 115 16.55 -1.10 4.78
C ALA A 115 18.01 -1.51 4.99
N GLN A 116 18.25 -2.79 5.27
CA GLN A 116 19.61 -3.31 5.46
C GLN A 116 20.39 -3.35 4.15
N PHE A 117 19.74 -3.84 3.09
CA PHE A 117 20.40 -3.99 1.79
C PHE A 117 20.85 -2.64 1.21
N PHE A 118 20.00 -1.62 1.31
CA PHE A 118 20.29 -0.29 0.79
C PHE A 118 20.95 0.63 1.82
N GLU A 119 21.27 0.11 3.00
CA GLU A 119 21.90 0.87 4.09
C GLU A 119 21.13 2.15 4.40
N LEU A 120 19.87 1.97 4.80
CA LEU A 120 18.95 3.06 5.12
C LEU A 120 18.70 3.10 6.64
N PRO A 121 19.64 3.64 7.44
CA PRO A 121 19.53 3.58 8.89
C PRO A 121 18.32 4.33 9.45
N GLU A 122 17.91 5.43 8.81
CA GLU A 122 16.73 6.18 9.24
C GLU A 122 15.46 5.36 9.08
N MET A 123 15.35 4.64 7.95
CA MET A 123 14.21 3.76 7.71
C MET A 123 14.23 2.57 8.68
N ALA A 124 15.40 1.98 8.90
CA ALA A 124 15.54 0.89 9.86
C ALA A 124 15.10 1.31 11.26
N ALA A 125 15.47 2.51 11.68
CA ALA A 125 15.07 3.04 12.98
C ALA A 125 13.57 3.20 13.10
N LEU A 126 12.89 3.63 12.04
CA LEU A 126 11.43 3.77 12.04
C LEU A 126 10.74 2.43 12.19
N LEU A 127 11.32 1.35 11.64
CA LEU A 127 10.75 0.01 11.74
C LEU A 127 10.83 -0.53 13.19
N ASP A 128 11.83 -0.12 13.94
CA ASP A 128 12.06 -0.60 15.30
C ASP A 128 11.39 0.26 16.38
N HIS A 129 10.81 1.39 16.00
CA HIS A 129 10.15 2.29 16.91
C HIS A 129 8.71 2.53 16.48
N PRO A 130 7.83 1.53 16.66
CA PRO A 130 6.42 1.73 16.32
C PRO A 130 5.85 2.88 17.14
N ALA A 131 5.00 3.68 16.52
CA ALA A 131 4.38 4.82 17.14
C ALA A 131 3.51 4.36 18.31
N GLY A 132 3.82 4.85 19.44
CA GLY A 132 3.07 4.45 20.66
C GLY A 132 3.94 4.45 21.82
#